data_54c228cec00b7e384bbb7bb544637298
#
_entry.id   54c228cec00b7e384bbb7bb544637298
#
_cell.length_a   1.000
_cell.length_b   1.000
_cell.length_c   1.000
_cell.angle_alpha   90.00
_cell.angle_beta   90.00
_cell.angle_gamma   90.00
#
_symmetry.space_group_name_H-M   'P 1'
#
loop_
_entity.id
_entity.type
_entity.pdbx_description
1 polymer ?
#
loop_
_entity_poly.entity_id
_entity_poly.type
_entity_poly.pdbx_seq_one_letter_code
_entity_poly.pdbx_strand_id
1 'polypeptide(L)'
;MRIRANKLIVQLLNAVTMDVNIKAIKFDATDKLQEFIQKKVSKLDKYCNDIRKVEVSLKVVKPETAMNKQASLTVPLPGTDLFAEKICDTFEEAVMESLSALEKQIGKYKEKQTNI
;
A
#
# COMPACT_ATOMS: atom_id res chain seq x y z
N MET A 1 1.80 5.11 -18.26
CA MET A 1 2.93 4.84 -19.13
C MET A 1 4.24 5.19 -18.49
N ARG A 2 4.44 6.46 -18.13
CA ARG A 2 5.68 6.83 -17.47
C ARG A 2 5.83 6.15 -16.12
N ILE A 3 4.74 5.92 -15.44
CA ILE A 3 4.79 5.25 -14.15
C ILE A 3 5.31 3.83 -14.32
N ARG A 4 4.90 3.17 -15.40
CA ARG A 4 5.37 1.83 -15.66
C ARG A 4 6.87 1.81 -15.95
N ALA A 5 7.35 2.79 -16.74
CA ALA A 5 8.77 2.88 -17.03
C ALA A 5 9.59 3.15 -15.78
N ASN A 6 9.10 4.06 -14.93
CA ASN A 6 9.78 4.36 -13.68
C ASN A 6 9.84 3.14 -12.77
N LYS A 7 8.78 2.37 -12.76
CA LYS A 7 8.72 1.16 -11.95
C LYS A 7 9.77 0.15 -12.40
N LEU A 8 9.91 -0.01 -13.71
CA LEU A 8 10.92 -0.92 -14.26
C LEU A 8 12.32 -0.46 -13.90
N ILE A 9 12.57 0.84 -14.00
CA ILE A 9 13.89 1.38 -13.67
C ILE A 9 14.20 1.15 -12.21
N VAL A 10 13.24 1.40 -11.32
CA VAL A 10 13.43 1.21 -9.90
C VAL A 10 13.73 -0.26 -9.60
N GLN A 11 13.02 -1.16 -10.24
CA GLN A 11 13.26 -2.59 -10.03
C GLN A 11 14.65 -3.00 -10.47
N LEU A 12 15.09 -2.48 -11.60
CA LEU A 12 16.42 -2.80 -12.11
C LEU A 12 17.52 -2.26 -11.20
N LEU A 13 17.34 -1.05 -10.69
CA LEU A 13 18.37 -0.41 -9.87
C LEU A 13 18.45 -1.00 -8.46
N ASN A 14 17.30 -1.36 -7.90
CA ASN A 14 17.24 -1.77 -6.50
C ASN A 14 17.13 -3.27 -6.30
N ALA A 15 16.92 -4.00 -7.36
CA ALA A 15 16.67 -5.44 -7.28
C ALA A 15 15.47 -5.77 -6.38
N VAL A 16 14.60 -4.82 -6.16
CA VAL A 16 13.40 -5.01 -5.36
C VAL A 16 12.31 -5.57 -6.26
N THR A 17 11.61 -6.57 -5.76
CA THR A 17 10.59 -7.25 -6.54
C THR A 17 9.17 -6.95 -6.08
N MET A 18 8.99 -6.07 -5.12
CA MET A 18 7.67 -5.72 -4.64
C MET A 18 6.93 -4.88 -5.68
N ASP A 19 5.72 -5.29 -6.01
CA ASP A 19 4.83 -4.57 -6.90
C ASP A 19 3.83 -3.79 -6.07
N VAL A 20 3.66 -2.51 -6.42
CA VAL A 20 2.65 -1.68 -5.77
C VAL A 20 1.63 -1.31 -6.84
N ASN A 21 0.44 -1.87 -6.74
CA ASN A 21 -0.65 -1.60 -7.66
C ASN A 21 -1.61 -0.60 -7.04
N ILE A 22 -1.77 0.54 -7.68
CA ILE A 22 -2.64 1.60 -7.17
C ILE A 22 -3.86 1.70 -8.06
N LYS A 23 -5.03 1.59 -7.47
CA LYS A 23 -6.29 1.70 -8.17
C LYS A 23 -7.12 2.83 -7.57
N ALA A 24 -7.41 3.84 -8.39
CA ALA A 24 -8.27 4.94 -7.97
C ALA A 24 -9.65 4.69 -8.55
N ILE A 25 -10.66 4.57 -7.68
CA ILE A 25 -12.01 4.23 -8.09
C ILE A 25 -12.78 5.50 -8.41
N LYS A 26 -13.13 5.65 -9.69
CA LYS A 26 -13.93 6.75 -10.22
C LYS A 26 -13.26 8.12 -10.13
N PHE A 27 -11.92 8.14 -10.09
CA PHE A 27 -11.16 9.38 -10.22
C PHE A 27 -9.75 9.03 -10.63
N ASP A 28 -8.97 10.05 -11.01
CA ASP A 28 -7.58 9.84 -11.42
C ASP A 28 -6.66 10.31 -10.30
N ALA A 29 -5.84 9.39 -9.80
CA ALA A 29 -4.85 9.76 -8.80
C ALA A 29 -3.73 10.56 -9.47
N THR A 30 -3.33 11.67 -8.85
CA THR A 30 -2.26 12.50 -9.39
C THR A 30 -0.94 11.76 -9.33
N ASP A 31 0.02 12.22 -10.15
CA ASP A 31 1.36 11.64 -10.13
C ASP A 31 1.99 11.77 -8.75
N LYS A 32 1.78 12.92 -8.11
CA LYS A 32 2.31 13.15 -6.76
C LYS A 32 1.77 12.14 -5.76
N LEU A 33 0.46 11.90 -5.83
CA LEU A 33 -0.17 10.95 -4.92
C LEU A 33 0.37 9.55 -5.17
N GLN A 34 0.49 9.15 -6.42
CA GLN A 34 1.01 7.84 -6.75
C GLN A 34 2.45 7.66 -6.29
N GLU A 35 3.28 8.68 -6.50
CA GLU A 35 4.67 8.63 -6.02
C GLU A 35 4.74 8.52 -4.51
N PHE A 36 3.91 9.29 -3.83
CA PHE A 36 3.85 9.25 -2.37
C PHE A 36 3.50 7.85 -1.90
N ILE A 37 2.47 7.26 -2.50
CA ILE A 37 2.02 5.92 -2.10
C ILE A 37 3.09 4.89 -2.37
N GLN A 38 3.69 4.92 -3.56
CA GLN A 38 4.74 3.97 -3.89
C GLN A 38 5.91 4.06 -2.93
N LYS A 39 6.32 5.29 -2.63
CA LYS A 39 7.45 5.50 -1.73
C LYS A 39 7.17 4.98 -0.33
N LYS A 40 5.98 5.26 0.18
CA LYS A 40 5.65 4.84 1.54
C LYS A 40 5.37 3.35 1.63
N VAL A 41 4.63 2.81 0.67
CA VAL A 41 4.27 1.40 0.69
C VAL A 41 5.49 0.51 0.46
N SER A 42 6.42 0.95 -0.37
CA SER A 42 7.62 0.16 -0.64
C SER A 42 8.44 -0.09 0.62
N LYS A 43 8.28 0.73 1.64
CA LYS A 43 9.01 0.54 2.89
C LYS A 43 8.59 -0.72 3.64
N LEU A 44 7.43 -1.27 3.31
CA LEU A 44 7.01 -2.53 3.93
C LEU A 44 7.97 -3.67 3.65
N ASP A 45 8.72 -3.58 2.57
CA ASP A 45 9.73 -4.58 2.23
C ASP A 45 10.76 -4.75 3.34
N LYS A 46 11.00 -3.72 4.12
CA LYS A 46 11.95 -3.78 5.23
C LYS A 46 11.42 -4.64 6.39
N TYR A 47 10.13 -4.79 6.49
CA TYR A 47 9.53 -5.53 7.59
C TYR A 47 9.37 -7.01 7.27
N CYS A 48 9.21 -7.34 6.00
CA CYS A 48 8.97 -8.73 5.64
C CYS A 48 9.37 -8.98 4.19
N ASN A 49 10.27 -9.93 3.98
CA ASN A 49 10.76 -10.26 2.64
C ASN A 49 9.76 -11.06 1.82
N ASP A 50 8.73 -11.59 2.46
CA ASP A 50 7.71 -12.36 1.77
C ASP A 50 6.73 -11.51 0.98
N ILE A 51 6.76 -10.20 1.19
CA ILE A 51 5.84 -9.30 0.50
C ILE A 51 6.29 -9.14 -0.94
N ARG A 52 5.47 -9.63 -1.86
CA ARG A 52 5.76 -9.52 -3.29
C ARG A 52 4.92 -8.47 -3.96
N LYS A 53 3.79 -8.13 -3.36
CA LYS A 53 2.81 -7.28 -3.99
C LYS A 53 1.97 -6.60 -2.93
N VAL A 54 1.61 -5.34 -3.19
CA VAL A 54 0.67 -4.62 -2.34
C VAL A 54 -0.36 -3.98 -3.24
N GLU A 55 -1.63 -4.21 -2.94
CA GLU A 55 -2.71 -3.61 -3.70
C GLU A 55 -3.28 -2.46 -2.92
N VAL A 56 -3.33 -1.29 -3.54
CA VAL A 56 -3.83 -0.07 -2.92
C VAL A 56 -5.06 0.38 -3.68
N SER A 57 -6.18 0.51 -2.99
CA SER A 57 -7.42 1.04 -3.56
C SER A 57 -7.74 2.36 -2.90
N LEU A 58 -8.07 3.35 -3.71
CA LEU A 58 -8.42 4.68 -3.25
C LEU A 58 -9.84 4.98 -3.70
N LYS A 59 -10.64 5.53 -2.79
CA LYS A 59 -12.04 5.78 -3.07
C LYS A 59 -12.53 6.96 -2.25
N VAL A 60 -13.39 7.79 -2.86
CA VAL A 60 -14.08 8.83 -2.11
C VAL A 60 -15.43 8.27 -1.68
N VAL A 61 -15.64 8.22 -0.35
CA VAL A 61 -16.91 7.76 0.20
C VAL A 61 -17.66 8.95 0.75
N LYS A 62 -18.94 9.04 0.47
CA LYS A 62 -19.78 10.16 0.92
C LYS A 62 -19.13 11.51 0.59
N PRO A 63 -19.06 11.88 -0.69
CA PRO A 63 -18.32 13.08 -1.12
C PRO A 63 -18.69 14.36 -0.43
N GLU A 64 -19.89 14.46 0.11
CA GLU A 64 -20.39 15.69 0.72
C GLU A 64 -19.99 15.86 2.17
N THR A 65 -19.23 14.92 2.73
CA THR A 65 -18.79 15.01 4.13
C THR A 65 -17.29 15.13 4.22
N ALA A 66 -16.81 15.55 5.41
CA ALA A 66 -15.39 15.49 5.72
C ALA A 66 -15.02 14.05 6.02
N MET A 67 -13.71 13.77 6.04
CA MET A 67 -13.21 12.43 6.31
C MET A 67 -13.84 11.42 5.37
N ASN A 68 -13.66 11.68 4.09
CA ASN A 68 -14.31 10.85 3.07
C ASN A 68 -13.31 10.23 2.09
N LYS A 69 -12.02 10.27 2.41
CA LYS A 69 -11.00 9.67 1.57
C LYS A 69 -10.62 8.32 2.15
N GLN A 70 -10.97 7.26 1.44
CA GLN A 70 -10.73 5.90 1.89
C GLN A 70 -9.55 5.29 1.16
N ALA A 71 -8.66 4.67 1.91
CA ALA A 71 -7.55 3.88 1.35
C ALA A 71 -7.64 2.47 1.90
N SER A 72 -7.53 1.50 1.01
CA SER A 72 -7.53 0.09 1.38
C SER A 72 -6.24 -0.54 0.86
N LEU A 73 -5.51 -1.21 1.73
CA LEU A 73 -4.26 -1.86 1.36
C LEU A 73 -4.37 -3.35 1.63
N THR A 74 -4.04 -4.14 0.63
CA THR A 74 -4.06 -5.61 0.75
C THR A 74 -2.68 -6.15 0.44
N VAL A 75 -2.18 -6.99 1.33
CA VAL A 75 -0.87 -7.62 1.16
C VAL A 75 -1.07 -9.13 1.17
N PRO A 76 -1.06 -9.76 -0.01
CA PRO A 76 -1.16 -11.23 -0.08
C PRO A 76 0.14 -11.84 0.42
N LEU A 77 0.03 -12.79 1.34
CA LEU A 77 1.18 -13.51 1.89
C LEU A 77 0.88 -15.00 1.89
N PRO A 78 1.92 -15.84 1.95
CA PRO A 78 1.68 -17.27 2.01
C PRO A 78 0.81 -17.63 3.22
N GLY A 79 -0.30 -18.25 2.96
CA GLY A 79 -1.20 -18.72 4.00
C GLY A 79 -2.19 -17.70 4.53
N THR A 80 -2.02 -16.42 4.21
CA THR A 80 -2.95 -15.40 4.69
C THR A 80 -2.80 -14.11 3.91
N ASP A 81 -3.86 -13.32 3.87
CA ASP A 81 -3.79 -11.99 3.28
C ASP A 81 -3.93 -10.97 4.42
N LEU A 82 -3.06 -9.98 4.40
CA LEU A 82 -3.18 -8.87 5.34
C LEU A 82 -3.97 -7.74 4.70
N PHE A 83 -4.77 -7.08 5.49
CA PHE A 83 -5.65 -6.04 4.97
C PHE A 83 -5.79 -4.92 6.00
N ALA A 84 -5.77 -3.69 5.52
CA ALA A 84 -6.05 -2.52 6.34
C ALA A 84 -6.79 -1.49 5.52
N GLU A 85 -7.71 -0.80 6.16
CA GLU A 85 -8.53 0.19 5.49
C GLU A 85 -8.79 1.34 6.46
N LYS A 86 -8.64 2.56 5.98
CA LYS A 86 -8.87 3.75 6.79
C LYS A 86 -9.56 4.82 5.96
N ILE A 87 -10.30 5.66 6.65
CA ILE A 87 -10.99 6.80 6.03
C ILE A 87 -10.52 8.05 6.76
N CYS A 88 -9.97 9.00 6.01
CA CYS A 88 -9.41 10.22 6.58
C CYS A 88 -9.78 11.41 5.71
N ASP A 89 -9.29 12.59 6.07
CA ASP A 89 -9.54 13.80 5.29
C ASP A 89 -8.77 13.80 3.98
N THR A 90 -7.63 13.16 3.93
CA THR A 90 -6.82 13.08 2.73
C THR A 90 -6.42 11.64 2.46
N PHE A 91 -6.12 11.35 1.19
CA PHE A 91 -5.63 10.01 0.84
C PHE A 91 -4.28 9.73 1.47
N GLU A 92 -3.44 10.76 1.58
CA GLU A 92 -2.13 10.59 2.20
C GLU A 92 -2.26 10.11 3.64
N GLU A 93 -3.15 10.74 4.40
CA GLU A 93 -3.39 10.31 5.78
C GLU A 93 -3.96 8.90 5.83
N ALA A 94 -4.92 8.61 4.96
CA ALA A 94 -5.55 7.29 4.94
C ALA A 94 -4.53 6.20 4.64
N VAL A 95 -3.63 6.46 3.69
CA VAL A 95 -2.57 5.52 3.34
C VAL A 95 -1.62 5.33 4.51
N MET A 96 -1.21 6.41 5.15
CA MET A 96 -0.26 6.31 6.27
C MET A 96 -0.85 5.54 7.44
N GLU A 97 -2.12 5.77 7.75
CA GLU A 97 -2.74 5.06 8.86
C GLU A 97 -2.96 3.59 8.51
N SER A 98 -3.30 3.31 7.27
CA SER A 98 -3.44 1.93 6.82
C SER A 98 -2.10 1.20 6.88
N LEU A 99 -1.02 1.89 6.51
CA LEU A 99 0.32 1.30 6.61
C LEU A 99 0.70 1.00 8.04
N SER A 100 0.38 1.89 8.98
CA SER A 100 0.64 1.63 10.39
C SER A 100 -0.07 0.37 10.85
N ALA A 101 -1.32 0.20 10.44
CA ALA A 101 -2.07 -1.00 10.82
C ALA A 101 -1.45 -2.25 10.20
N LEU A 102 -0.99 -2.15 8.95
CA LEU A 102 -0.35 -3.27 8.29
C LEU A 102 0.97 -3.64 8.96
N GLU A 103 1.73 -2.65 9.40
CA GLU A 103 2.99 -2.93 10.09
C GLU A 103 2.76 -3.79 11.32
N LYS A 104 1.69 -3.51 12.05
CA LYS A 104 1.36 -4.32 13.22
C LYS A 104 0.96 -5.75 12.82
N GLN A 105 0.20 -5.86 11.75
CA GLN A 105 -0.20 -7.18 11.25
C GLN A 105 1.01 -7.97 10.76
N ILE A 106 1.94 -7.31 10.10
CA ILE A 106 3.16 -7.95 9.63
C ILE A 106 3.98 -8.45 10.81
N GLY A 107 4.05 -7.67 11.88
CA GLY A 107 4.73 -8.09 13.08
C GLY A 107 4.16 -9.38 13.64
N LYS A 108 2.84 -9.47 13.69
CA LYS A 108 2.19 -10.69 14.16
C LYS A 108 2.42 -11.86 13.23
N TYR A 109 2.40 -11.60 11.93
CA TYR A 109 2.67 -12.63 10.94
C TYR A 109 4.07 -13.22 11.13
N LYS A 110 5.05 -12.34 11.34
CA LYS A 110 6.44 -12.79 11.54
C LYS A 110 6.59 -13.58 12.83
N GLU A 111 5.90 -13.17 13.89
CA GLU A 111 5.94 -13.91 15.15
C GLU A 111 5.44 -15.33 14.97
N LYS A 112 4.36 -15.50 14.21
CA LYS A 112 3.85 -16.84 13.93
C LYS A 112 4.84 -17.68 13.15
N GLN A 113 5.59 -17.02 12.25
CA GLN A 113 6.59 -17.74 11.46
C GLN A 113 7.75 -18.21 12.31
N THR A 114 8.13 -17.40 13.32
CA THR A 114 9.28 -17.72 14.14
C THR A 114 8.97 -18.67 15.29
N ASN A 115 7.70 -18.87 15.59
CA ASN A 115 7.31 -19.74 16.71
C ASN A 115 7.10 -21.19 16.31
N ILE A 116 7.60 -21.58 15.17
CA ILE A 116 7.49 -22.96 14.70
C ILE A 116 8.67 -23.84 15.17
#